data_b48e36712ddf3d149249cef11cacc5fb
#
_entry.id   b48e36712ddf3d149249cef11cacc5fb
#
_cell.length_a   1.000
_cell.length_b   1.000
_cell.length_c   1.000
_cell.angle_alpha   90.00
_cell.angle_beta   90.00
_cell.angle_gamma   90.00
#
_symmetry.space_group_name_H-M   'P 1'
#
loop_
_entity.id
_entity.type
_entity.pdbx_description
1 polymer ?
#
loop_
_entity_poly.entity_id
_entity_poly.type
_entity_poly.pdbx_seq_one_letter_code
_entity_poly.pdbx_strand_id
1 'polypeptide(L)'
;MLYLSNNEVELGSLRIFFIYINLILSLPVLLYSASGFFISAYTGLRQKWLNIDAPIALAIAVTFSRSVYEILTQTGAGYLDSMSGIVFFMLIGRWFQDKSYDSFAFDRDYTSFFPLGVTVIQDGNEINKPLAELTKGELVLIKTDEMIPADSILLSDGALVD
;
A
#
# COMPACT_ATOMS: atom_id res chain seq x y z
N MET A 1 -2.79 -53.01 29.40
CA MET A 1 -2.63 -51.62 29.90
C MET A 1 -1.33 -50.94 29.48
N LEU A 2 -0.23 -51.65 29.29
CA LEU A 2 1.08 -51.09 28.84
C LEU A 2 1.08 -50.49 27.42
N TYR A 3 0.26 -51.03 26.49
CA TYR A 3 0.20 -50.57 25.11
C TYR A 3 -0.49 -49.18 24.94
N LEU A 4 -1.47 -48.84 25.80
CA LEU A 4 -2.14 -47.57 25.78
C LEU A 4 -1.26 -46.45 26.34
N SER A 5 -0.42 -46.77 27.33
CA SER A 5 0.52 -45.81 27.95
C SER A 5 1.64 -45.36 26.98
N ASN A 6 2.16 -46.25 26.13
CA ASN A 6 3.18 -45.91 25.15
C ASN A 6 2.61 -45.00 24.01
N ASN A 7 1.39 -45.23 23.57
CA ASN A 7 0.77 -44.41 22.53
C ASN A 7 0.49 -42.99 23.04
N GLU A 8 0.10 -42.82 24.28
CA GLU A 8 -0.13 -41.48 24.86
C GLU A 8 1.19 -40.69 25.02
N VAL A 9 2.27 -41.35 25.38
CA VAL A 9 3.62 -40.73 25.50
C VAL A 9 4.16 -40.35 24.12
N GLU A 10 4.01 -41.22 23.11
CA GLU A 10 4.41 -40.90 21.74
C GLU A 10 3.58 -39.76 21.15
N LEU A 11 2.28 -39.75 21.35
CA LEU A 11 1.38 -38.65 20.94
C LEU A 11 1.73 -37.33 21.65
N GLY A 12 2.13 -37.38 22.93
CA GLY A 12 2.58 -36.22 23.68
C GLY A 12 3.89 -35.65 23.12
N SER A 13 4.85 -36.49 22.79
CA SER A 13 6.14 -36.10 22.22
C SER A 13 5.97 -35.49 20.82
N LEU A 14 5.15 -36.08 19.99
CA LEU A 14 4.82 -35.53 18.66
C LEU A 14 4.11 -34.20 18.75
N ARG A 15 3.18 -34.03 19.68
CA ARG A 15 2.49 -32.77 19.91
C ARG A 15 3.47 -31.64 20.27
N ILE A 16 4.37 -31.89 21.21
CA ILE A 16 5.40 -30.92 21.64
C ILE A 16 6.30 -30.57 20.44
N PHE A 17 6.72 -31.55 19.67
CA PHE A 17 7.55 -31.36 18.48
C PHE A 17 6.85 -30.45 17.45
N PHE A 18 5.60 -30.68 17.14
CA PHE A 18 4.82 -29.83 16.22
C PHE A 18 4.61 -28.40 16.75
N ILE A 19 4.44 -28.21 18.05
CA ILE A 19 4.32 -26.89 18.67
C ILE A 19 5.60 -26.07 18.46
N TYR A 20 6.78 -26.67 18.72
CA TYR A 20 8.05 -25.97 18.53
C TYR A 20 8.37 -25.71 17.04
N ILE A 21 8.04 -26.65 16.15
CA ILE A 21 8.18 -26.41 14.71
C ILE A 21 7.30 -25.24 14.29
N ASN A 22 6.05 -25.18 14.72
CA ASN A 22 5.14 -24.09 14.43
C ASN A 22 5.68 -22.75 14.95
N LEU A 23 6.26 -22.73 16.13
CA LEU A 23 6.91 -21.55 16.70
C LEU A 23 8.09 -21.09 15.83
N ILE A 24 8.97 -22.00 15.42
CA ILE A 24 10.12 -21.67 14.57
C ILE A 24 9.66 -21.15 13.20
N LEU A 25 8.66 -21.78 12.58
CA LEU A 25 8.13 -21.38 11.29
C LEU A 25 7.36 -20.06 11.35
N SER A 26 6.79 -19.70 12.50
CA SER A 26 6.09 -18.43 12.67
C SER A 26 7.04 -17.23 12.79
N LEU A 27 8.30 -17.42 13.16
CA LEU A 27 9.30 -16.35 13.28
C LEU A 27 9.56 -15.63 11.96
N PRO A 28 9.85 -16.31 10.81
CA PRO A 28 10.00 -15.61 9.53
C PRO A 28 8.70 -14.93 9.09
N VAL A 29 7.53 -15.47 9.40
CA VAL A 29 6.25 -14.82 9.11
C VAL A 29 6.13 -13.51 9.89
N LEU A 30 6.46 -13.53 11.18
CA LEU A 30 6.40 -12.33 12.03
C LEU A 30 7.45 -11.28 11.61
N LEU A 31 8.71 -11.70 11.44
CA LEU A 31 9.85 -10.80 11.25
C LEU A 31 9.96 -10.27 9.82
N TYR A 32 9.54 -11.05 8.82
CA TYR A 32 9.63 -10.67 7.42
C TYR A 32 8.26 -10.32 6.83
N SER A 33 7.33 -11.25 6.82
CA SER A 33 6.03 -11.06 6.16
C SER A 33 5.17 -10.00 6.84
N ALA A 34 5.18 -9.94 8.17
CA ALA A 34 4.42 -8.96 8.93
C ALA A 34 5.15 -7.61 9.13
N SER A 35 6.44 -7.50 8.78
CA SER A 35 7.26 -6.30 9.00
C SER A 35 6.65 -5.03 8.39
N GLY A 36 6.07 -5.14 7.20
CA GLY A 36 5.42 -4.01 6.52
C GLY A 36 4.29 -3.39 7.33
N PHE A 37 3.47 -4.21 8.03
CA PHE A 37 2.41 -3.72 8.90
C PHE A 37 2.95 -3.00 10.13
N PHE A 38 4.03 -3.52 10.73
CA PHE A 38 4.69 -2.87 11.89
C PHE A 38 5.36 -1.56 11.53
N ILE A 39 6.07 -1.50 10.40
CA ILE A 39 6.73 -0.27 9.91
C ILE A 39 5.68 0.80 9.58
N SER A 40 4.61 0.42 8.87
CA SER A 40 3.52 1.32 8.52
C SER A 40 2.80 1.84 9.75
N ALA A 41 2.48 0.96 10.71
CA ALA A 41 1.86 1.32 11.99
C ALA A 41 2.74 2.29 12.78
N TYR A 42 4.04 2.01 12.91
CA TYR A 42 4.99 2.86 13.62
C TYR A 42 5.09 4.26 12.98
N THR A 43 5.21 4.30 11.65
CA THR A 43 5.29 5.57 10.91
C THR A 43 4.01 6.39 11.06
N GLY A 44 2.84 5.74 10.96
CA GLY A 44 1.55 6.38 11.18
C GLY A 44 1.41 6.97 12.58
N LEU A 45 1.74 6.21 13.62
CA LEU A 45 1.72 6.69 15.00
C LEU A 45 2.65 7.88 15.24
N ARG A 46 3.85 7.84 14.66
CA ARG A 46 4.83 8.92 14.78
C ARG A 46 4.35 10.22 14.12
N GLN A 47 3.61 10.10 13.02
CA GLN A 47 3.03 11.24 12.30
C GLN A 47 1.66 11.66 12.87
N LYS A 48 1.18 11.04 13.96
CA LYS A 48 -0.13 11.23 14.56
C LYS A 48 -1.30 10.92 13.61
N TRP A 49 -1.08 10.05 12.64
CA TRP A 49 -2.10 9.54 11.74
C TRP A 49 -2.35 8.06 12.03
N LEU A 50 -3.60 7.74 12.38
CA LEU A 50 -4.00 6.33 12.52
C LEU A 50 -4.25 5.77 11.11
N ASN A 51 -3.39 4.85 10.68
CA ASN A 51 -3.60 4.08 9.47
C ASN A 51 -4.22 2.70 9.80
N ILE A 52 -4.78 2.05 8.78
CA ILE A 52 -5.43 0.74 8.88
C ILE A 52 -4.44 -0.35 9.34
N ASP A 53 -3.14 -0.18 9.08
CA ASP A 53 -2.10 -1.14 9.46
C ASP A 53 -1.84 -1.18 10.98
N ALA A 54 -2.16 -0.10 11.72
CA ALA A 54 -1.92 -0.04 13.16
C ALA A 54 -2.74 -1.09 13.96
N PRO A 55 -4.07 -1.22 13.79
CA PRO A 55 -4.82 -2.27 14.47
C PRO A 55 -4.43 -3.68 14.00
N ILE A 56 -4.00 -3.85 12.73
CA ILE A 56 -3.54 -5.14 12.22
C ILE A 56 -2.22 -5.54 12.89
N ALA A 57 -1.24 -4.63 12.95
CA ALA A 57 0.04 -4.85 13.64
C ALA A 57 -0.17 -5.18 15.13
N LEU A 58 -1.11 -4.48 15.79
CA LEU A 58 -1.47 -4.75 17.18
C LEU A 58 -2.05 -6.16 17.33
N ALA A 59 -2.99 -6.56 16.46
CA ALA A 59 -3.60 -7.88 16.49
C ALA A 59 -2.56 -8.99 16.32
N ILE A 60 -1.63 -8.83 15.38
CA ILE A 60 -0.53 -9.76 15.16
C ILE A 60 0.37 -9.86 16.41
N ALA A 61 0.76 -8.72 16.99
CA ALA A 61 1.61 -8.66 18.18
C ALA A 61 0.96 -9.32 19.39
N VAL A 62 -0.32 -9.05 19.63
CA VAL A 62 -1.10 -9.64 20.75
C VAL A 62 -1.24 -11.14 20.54
N THR A 63 -1.62 -11.60 19.34
CA THR A 63 -1.79 -13.03 19.03
C THR A 63 -0.48 -13.79 19.19
N PHE A 64 0.62 -13.22 18.69
CA PHE A 64 1.96 -13.83 18.84
C PHE A 64 2.37 -13.91 20.31
N SER A 65 2.27 -12.81 21.05
CA SER A 65 2.63 -12.76 22.47
C SER A 65 1.79 -13.75 23.31
N ARG A 66 0.51 -13.83 23.04
CA ARG A 66 -0.39 -14.78 23.68
C ARG A 66 0.01 -16.22 23.37
N SER A 67 0.31 -16.52 22.11
CA SER A 67 0.73 -17.86 21.68
C SER A 67 2.05 -18.30 22.31
N VAL A 68 3.04 -17.40 22.35
CA VAL A 68 4.32 -17.67 23.03
C VAL A 68 4.10 -17.93 24.51
N TYR A 69 3.25 -17.13 25.18
CA TYR A 69 2.90 -17.35 26.59
C TYR A 69 2.29 -18.72 26.83
N GLU A 70 1.32 -19.14 26.01
CA GLU A 70 0.67 -20.45 26.14
C GLU A 70 1.63 -21.61 25.89
N ILE A 71 2.53 -21.48 24.94
CA ILE A 71 3.56 -22.49 24.65
C ILE A 71 4.55 -22.62 25.81
N LEU A 72 5.04 -21.50 26.34
CA LEU A 72 6.01 -21.51 27.45
C LEU A 72 5.41 -22.02 28.75
N THR A 73 4.14 -21.71 29.02
CA THR A 73 3.42 -22.19 30.21
C THR A 73 2.82 -23.59 30.02
N GLN A 74 2.93 -24.16 28.82
CA GLN A 74 2.33 -25.45 28.46
C GLN A 74 0.80 -25.51 28.68
N THR A 75 0.13 -24.35 28.66
CA THR A 75 -1.31 -24.25 28.83
C THR A 75 -2.07 -24.45 27.51
N GLY A 76 -1.40 -24.32 26.36
CA GLY A 76 -2.01 -24.45 25.04
C GLY A 76 -0.98 -24.67 23.94
N ALA A 77 -1.48 -24.86 22.71
CA ALA A 77 -0.64 -24.97 21.50
C ALA A 77 -0.36 -23.61 20.85
N GLY A 78 -0.97 -22.54 21.34
CA GLY A 78 -0.94 -21.21 20.73
C GLY A 78 -1.79 -21.09 19.47
N TYR A 79 -1.81 -19.90 18.88
CA TYR A 79 -2.59 -19.55 17.69
C TYR A 79 -1.68 -19.08 16.54
N LEU A 80 -0.46 -19.67 16.43
CA LEU A 80 0.56 -19.25 15.46
C LEU A 80 0.16 -19.54 14.01
N ASP A 81 -0.57 -20.63 13.78
CA ASP A 81 -1.17 -21.00 12.51
C ASP A 81 -2.22 -19.98 12.07
N SER A 82 -3.13 -19.62 12.97
CA SER A 82 -4.15 -18.60 12.73
C SER A 82 -3.52 -17.22 12.44
N MET A 83 -2.49 -16.85 13.20
CA MET A 83 -1.73 -15.62 12.95
C MET A 83 -1.09 -15.62 11.57
N SER A 84 -0.45 -16.73 11.18
CA SER A 84 0.17 -16.86 9.85
C SER A 84 -0.87 -16.78 8.73
N GLY A 85 -2.05 -17.37 8.94
CA GLY A 85 -3.19 -17.27 8.03
C GLY A 85 -3.68 -15.83 7.87
N ILE A 86 -3.83 -15.08 8.96
CA ILE A 86 -4.22 -13.67 8.92
C ILE A 86 -3.19 -12.85 8.12
N VAL A 87 -1.89 -12.99 8.43
CA VAL A 87 -0.82 -12.28 7.70
C VAL A 87 -0.86 -12.61 6.21
N PHE A 88 -1.04 -13.89 5.85
CA PHE A 88 -1.15 -14.32 4.47
C PHE A 88 -2.31 -13.65 3.72
N PHE A 89 -3.52 -13.67 4.30
CA PHE A 89 -4.68 -13.04 3.67
C PHE A 89 -4.54 -11.52 3.59
N MET A 90 -3.93 -10.89 4.59
CA MET A 90 -3.68 -9.45 4.56
C MET A 90 -2.67 -9.07 3.47
N LEU A 91 -1.62 -9.87 3.24
CA LEU A 91 -0.67 -9.65 2.15
C LEU A 91 -1.32 -9.83 0.77
N ILE A 92 -2.19 -10.83 0.61
CA ILE A 92 -2.97 -11.00 -0.62
C ILE A 92 -3.85 -9.77 -0.85
N GLY A 93 -4.57 -9.31 0.17
CA GLY A 93 -5.42 -8.12 0.08
C GLY A 93 -4.63 -6.88 -0.35
N ARG A 94 -3.44 -6.69 0.21
CA ARG A 94 -2.53 -5.61 -0.15
C ARG A 94 -2.03 -5.71 -1.59
N TRP A 95 -1.66 -6.91 -2.03
CA TRP A 95 -1.27 -7.15 -3.41
C TRP A 95 -2.40 -6.85 -4.42
N PHE A 96 -3.63 -7.26 -4.10
CA PHE A 96 -4.80 -6.91 -4.92
C PHE A 96 -5.05 -5.40 -4.94
N GLN A 97 -4.91 -4.72 -3.81
CA GLN A 97 -5.07 -3.29 -3.70
C GLN A 97 -4.05 -2.56 -4.59
N ASP A 98 -2.77 -2.90 -4.49
CA ASP A 98 -1.70 -2.31 -5.31
C ASP A 98 -1.95 -2.53 -6.81
N LYS A 99 -2.33 -3.76 -7.19
CA LYS A 99 -2.69 -4.08 -8.59
C LYS A 99 -3.89 -3.28 -9.09
N SER A 100 -4.88 -3.07 -8.26
CA SER A 100 -6.07 -2.28 -8.63
C SER A 100 -5.72 -0.81 -8.82
N TYR A 101 -4.90 -0.23 -7.95
CA TYR A 101 -4.44 1.16 -8.11
C TYR A 101 -3.62 1.35 -9.38
N ASP A 102 -2.72 0.43 -9.72
CA ASP A 102 -1.95 0.48 -10.96
C ASP A 102 -2.86 0.47 -12.20
N SER A 103 -3.91 -0.35 -12.20
CA SER A 103 -4.88 -0.40 -13.29
C SER A 103 -5.65 0.90 -13.46
N PHE A 104 -6.03 1.57 -12.37
CA PHE A 104 -6.71 2.87 -12.41
C PHE A 104 -5.77 4.03 -12.74
N ALA A 105 -4.50 3.94 -12.38
CA ALA A 105 -3.51 4.97 -12.71
C ALA A 105 -3.19 5.00 -14.21
N PHE A 106 -3.24 3.85 -14.88
CA PHE A 106 -2.96 3.74 -16.31
C PHE A 106 -4.08 4.35 -17.18
N ASP A 107 -5.32 4.45 -16.68
CA ASP A 107 -6.46 4.99 -17.41
C ASP A 107 -6.61 6.52 -17.23
N ARG A 108 -5.78 7.15 -16.43
CA ARG A 108 -5.65 8.61 -16.32
C ARG A 108 -4.58 9.12 -17.29
N ASP A 109 -4.85 8.97 -18.56
CA ASP A 109 -4.15 9.72 -19.60
C ASP A 109 -4.58 11.19 -19.47
N TYR A 110 -3.81 11.96 -18.68
CA TYR A 110 -4.05 13.41 -18.48
C TYR A 110 -4.06 14.18 -19.78
N THR A 111 -3.56 13.60 -20.85
CA THR A 111 -3.59 14.18 -22.21
C THR A 111 -5.02 14.42 -22.73
N SER A 112 -6.02 13.67 -22.21
CA SER A 112 -7.44 13.86 -22.59
C SER A 112 -8.04 15.16 -22.05
N PHE A 113 -7.46 15.75 -21.00
CA PHE A 113 -7.97 16.97 -20.37
C PHE A 113 -7.25 18.23 -20.87
N PHE A 114 -6.10 18.10 -21.52
CA PHE A 114 -5.42 19.24 -22.10
C PHE A 114 -5.96 19.53 -23.51
N PRO A 115 -6.10 20.81 -23.87
CA PRO A 115 -6.50 21.17 -25.22
C PRO A 115 -5.48 20.59 -26.22
N LEU A 116 -5.99 19.87 -27.21
CA LEU A 116 -5.16 19.27 -28.27
C LEU A 116 -4.44 20.30 -29.12
N GLY A 117 -4.88 21.57 -29.10
CA GLY A 117 -4.29 22.69 -29.80
C GLY A 117 -4.32 23.96 -28.98
N VAL A 118 -3.38 24.83 -29.24
CA VAL A 118 -3.25 26.15 -28.64
C VAL A 118 -3.20 27.21 -29.74
N THR A 119 -3.75 28.39 -29.49
CA THR A 119 -3.66 29.52 -30.43
C THR A 119 -2.37 30.29 -30.09
N VAL A 120 -1.41 30.28 -31.03
CA VAL A 120 -0.16 31.03 -30.90
C VAL A 120 -0.22 32.26 -31.80
N ILE A 121 0.29 33.40 -31.30
CA ILE A 121 0.44 34.62 -32.10
C ILE A 121 1.83 34.64 -32.70
N GLN A 122 1.92 34.53 -34.01
CA GLN A 122 3.17 34.62 -34.76
C GLN A 122 3.01 35.71 -35.87
N ASP A 123 3.93 36.67 -35.87
CA ASP A 123 3.91 37.79 -36.80
C ASP A 123 2.56 38.57 -36.89
N GLY A 124 1.85 38.61 -35.75
CA GLY A 124 0.55 39.30 -35.64
C GLY A 124 -0.65 38.47 -36.11
N ASN A 125 -0.46 37.21 -36.54
CA ASN A 125 -1.51 36.30 -36.94
C ASN A 125 -1.76 35.20 -35.88
N GLU A 126 -3.03 34.83 -35.73
CA GLU A 126 -3.43 33.70 -34.89
C GLU A 126 -3.23 32.38 -35.68
N ILE A 127 -2.36 31.51 -35.15
CA ILE A 127 -2.09 30.19 -35.71
C ILE A 127 -2.46 29.13 -34.66
N ASN A 128 -3.25 28.14 -35.09
CA ASN A 128 -3.58 27.02 -34.22
C ASN A 128 -2.52 25.95 -34.37
N LYS A 129 -1.86 25.57 -33.23
CA LYS A 129 -0.72 24.67 -33.16
C LYS A 129 -0.99 23.56 -32.15
N PRO A 130 -0.61 22.29 -32.42
CA PRO A 130 -0.69 21.23 -31.42
C PRO A 130 0.12 21.60 -30.16
N LEU A 131 -0.45 21.31 -28.98
CA LEU A 131 0.23 21.57 -27.68
C LEU A 131 1.63 20.94 -27.63
N ALA A 132 1.79 19.75 -28.21
CA ALA A 132 3.07 19.03 -28.26
C ALA A 132 4.18 19.76 -29.03
N GLU A 133 3.84 20.69 -29.88
CA GLU A 133 4.77 21.50 -30.68
C GLU A 133 5.03 22.88 -30.10
N LEU A 134 4.41 23.22 -28.95
CA LEU A 134 4.61 24.49 -28.30
C LEU A 134 6.04 24.59 -27.76
N THR A 135 6.72 25.71 -28.08
CA THR A 135 8.09 25.95 -27.66
C THR A 135 8.17 27.13 -26.70
N LYS A 136 9.22 27.10 -25.84
CA LYS A 136 9.45 28.13 -24.84
C LYS A 136 9.67 29.51 -25.50
N GLY A 137 8.92 30.51 -25.07
CA GLY A 137 9.00 31.89 -25.58
C GLY A 137 7.96 32.22 -26.64
N GLU A 138 7.11 31.31 -27.03
CA GLU A 138 5.97 31.58 -27.92
C GLU A 138 4.85 32.33 -27.18
N LEU A 139 4.17 33.22 -27.86
CA LEU A 139 3.06 33.99 -27.33
C LEU A 139 1.76 33.22 -27.58
N VAL A 140 1.11 32.79 -26.49
CA VAL A 140 -0.14 32.03 -26.55
C VAL A 140 -1.31 32.94 -26.22
N LEU A 141 -2.34 32.90 -27.06
CA LEU A 141 -3.63 33.57 -26.81
C LEU A 141 -4.57 32.60 -26.10
N ILE A 142 -4.98 32.95 -24.89
CA ILE A 142 -5.95 32.20 -24.09
C ILE A 142 -7.22 33.02 -24.01
N LYS A 143 -8.34 32.45 -24.46
CA LYS A 143 -9.67 33.08 -24.42
C LYS A 143 -10.34 32.81 -23.08
N THR A 144 -11.41 33.56 -22.81
CA THR A 144 -12.24 33.32 -21.63
C THR A 144 -12.74 31.87 -21.59
N ASP A 145 -12.68 31.23 -20.41
CA ASP A 145 -13.07 29.84 -20.17
C ASP A 145 -12.16 28.79 -20.86
N GLU A 146 -10.99 29.19 -21.36
CA GLU A 146 -9.98 28.25 -21.85
C GLU A 146 -8.97 27.91 -20.75
N MET A 147 -8.52 26.65 -20.77
CA MET A 147 -7.50 26.16 -19.82
C MET A 147 -6.11 26.64 -20.22
N ILE A 148 -5.31 27.08 -19.25
CA ILE A 148 -3.91 27.44 -19.45
C ILE A 148 -3.14 26.14 -19.78
N PRO A 149 -2.54 26.04 -20.99
CA PRO A 149 -1.98 24.77 -21.47
C PRO A 149 -0.60 24.42 -20.88
N ALA A 150 0.12 25.39 -20.40
CA ALA A 150 1.47 25.21 -19.84
C ALA A 150 1.84 26.37 -18.89
N ASP A 151 2.90 26.20 -18.12
CA ASP A 151 3.45 27.26 -17.28
C ASP A 151 3.74 28.49 -18.14
N SER A 152 3.11 29.62 -17.81
CA SER A 152 3.16 30.82 -18.63
C SER A 152 3.25 32.10 -17.81
N ILE A 153 3.68 33.18 -18.43
CA ILE A 153 3.75 34.50 -17.83
C ILE A 153 2.65 35.35 -18.46
N LEU A 154 1.79 35.92 -17.63
CA LEU A 154 0.74 36.83 -18.10
C LEU A 154 1.36 38.13 -18.61
N LEU A 155 1.04 38.51 -19.83
CA LEU A 155 1.49 39.73 -20.47
C LEU A 155 0.40 40.83 -20.55
N SER A 156 -0.87 40.47 -20.29
CA SER A 156 -1.99 41.41 -20.25
C SER A 156 -2.12 42.07 -18.87
N ASP A 157 -2.85 43.19 -18.79
CA ASP A 157 -3.01 43.98 -17.55
C ASP A 157 -3.76 43.28 -16.41
N GLY A 158 -4.33 42.10 -16.63
CA GLY A 158 -4.97 41.29 -15.62
C GLY A 158 -5.78 40.12 -16.22
N ALA A 159 -5.81 39.01 -15.51
CA ALA A 159 -6.69 37.87 -15.77
C ALA A 159 -7.20 37.33 -14.45
N LEU A 160 -8.45 36.87 -14.42
CA LEU A 160 -8.99 36.10 -13.32
C LEU A 160 -8.80 34.62 -13.65
N VAL A 161 -8.15 33.89 -12.74
CA VAL A 161 -7.87 32.46 -12.87
C VAL A 161 -8.41 31.77 -11.62
N ASP A 162 -9.13 30.68 -11.79
CA ASP A 162 -9.69 29.81 -10.73
C ASP A 162 -9.05 28.43 -10.68
#